data_442a71249e2c78c7303f3cfd8951076f
#
_entry.id   442a71249e2c78c7303f3cfd8951076f
#
_cell.length_a   1.000
_cell.length_b   1.000
_cell.length_c   1.000
_cell.angle_alpha   90.00
_cell.angle_beta   90.00
_cell.angle_gamma   90.00
#
_symmetry.space_group_name_H-M   'P 1'
#
loop_
_entity.id
_entity.type
_entity.pdbx_description
1 polymer ?
#
loop_
_entity_poly.entity_id
_entity_poly.type
_entity_poly.pdbx_seq_one_letter_code
_entity_poly.pdbx_strand_id
1 'polypeptide(L)'
;MELPAERTDGAYPNAVEVKISASGERNYTHYYDTATYTSLWTAYPLSAKHMGSISRPEEWSFNPNLSTSVQVNLCNRSYTNSDTYVRGHLIPNASRNGIKEMQLQTFYVTNSAPQIHTNFNSGIWQTLEAALQSVAKNETIYIVTGVAFAKQGESKTITYTTAKDDTKRVPIPNYFYKVVLKVATNSSGVVTSASTVGFWFEHKEYSNSTYSSYAISVDQIEAWTGFDFFPNLPDTVEQAAETNSLWTTFQNF
;
A
#
# COMPACT_ATOMS: atom_id res chain seq x y z
N MET A 1 -1.70 -10.12 -10.81
CA MET A 1 -0.59 -9.35 -11.42
C MET A 1 0.26 -8.70 -10.32
N GLU A 2 -0.33 -7.98 -9.37
CA GLU A 2 0.36 -7.15 -8.37
C GLU A 2 0.69 -7.85 -7.04
N LEU A 3 0.37 -9.12 -6.86
CA LEU A 3 0.74 -9.82 -5.63
C LEU A 3 2.26 -10.08 -5.65
N PRO A 4 2.99 -9.63 -4.62
CA PRO A 4 4.39 -10.01 -4.44
C PRO A 4 4.56 -11.53 -4.30
N ALA A 5 5.75 -12.04 -4.57
CA ALA A 5 6.07 -13.44 -4.33
C ALA A 5 5.91 -13.79 -2.85
N GLU A 6 5.52 -15.03 -2.58
CA GLU A 6 5.49 -15.55 -1.21
C GLU A 6 6.90 -15.56 -0.61
N ARG A 7 7.04 -14.99 0.57
CA ARG A 7 8.33 -14.90 1.24
C ARG A 7 8.58 -16.14 2.10
N THR A 8 9.61 -16.91 1.74
CA THR A 8 9.95 -18.20 2.37
C THR A 8 11.18 -18.15 3.27
N ASP A 9 11.82 -16.99 3.42
CA ASP A 9 13.05 -16.82 4.19
C ASP A 9 12.86 -16.74 5.72
N GLY A 10 11.62 -16.79 6.19
CA GLY A 10 11.27 -16.71 7.62
C GLY A 10 11.40 -15.32 8.24
N ALA A 11 11.61 -14.27 7.47
CA ALA A 11 11.76 -12.90 7.99
C ALA A 11 10.51 -12.41 8.72
N TYR A 12 9.33 -12.87 8.31
CA TYR A 12 8.04 -12.53 8.93
C TYR A 12 7.24 -13.79 9.29
N PRO A 13 7.63 -14.54 10.33
CA PRO A 13 7.06 -15.85 10.62
C PRO A 13 5.59 -15.82 11.07
N ASN A 14 5.08 -14.65 11.42
CA ASN A 14 3.69 -14.44 11.86
C ASN A 14 2.85 -13.70 10.81
N ALA A 15 3.40 -13.43 9.64
CA ALA A 15 2.65 -12.78 8.58
C ALA A 15 1.81 -13.77 7.78
N VAL A 16 0.62 -13.35 7.42
CA VAL A 16 -0.35 -14.13 6.65
C VAL A 16 -0.91 -13.30 5.50
N GLU A 17 -1.15 -13.94 4.37
CA GLU A 17 -1.93 -13.32 3.31
C GLU A 17 -3.41 -13.31 3.66
N VAL A 18 -4.02 -12.13 3.58
CA VAL A 18 -5.45 -11.93 3.83
C VAL A 18 -6.10 -11.30 2.62
N LYS A 19 -6.81 -12.11 1.87
CA LYS A 19 -7.56 -11.68 0.69
C LYS A 19 -8.89 -11.06 1.11
N ILE A 20 -9.14 -9.86 0.64
CA ILE A 20 -10.41 -9.14 0.82
C ILE A 20 -11.14 -9.09 -0.51
N SER A 21 -12.39 -9.50 -0.51
CA SER A 21 -13.22 -9.56 -1.72
C SER A 21 -14.58 -8.92 -1.48
N ALA A 22 -15.12 -8.32 -2.52
CA ALA A 22 -16.44 -7.72 -2.54
C ALA A 22 -17.05 -7.86 -3.93
N SER A 23 -18.35 -8.01 -4.03
CA SER A 23 -19.08 -8.05 -5.30
C SER A 23 -18.53 -9.09 -6.29
N GLY A 24 -18.01 -10.21 -5.79
CA GLY A 24 -17.44 -11.29 -6.61
C GLY A 24 -16.02 -11.07 -7.10
N GLU A 25 -15.39 -9.92 -6.78
CA GLU A 25 -14.03 -9.58 -7.17
C GLU A 25 -13.11 -9.45 -5.96
N ARG A 26 -11.80 -9.63 -6.18
CA ARG A 26 -10.79 -9.29 -5.17
C ARG A 26 -10.67 -7.76 -5.09
N ASN A 27 -10.91 -7.22 -3.89
CA ASN A 27 -10.73 -5.80 -3.62
C ASN A 27 -9.25 -5.48 -3.42
N TYR A 28 -8.59 -6.19 -2.48
CA TYR A 28 -7.16 -6.11 -2.20
C TYR A 28 -6.69 -7.35 -1.44
N THR A 29 -5.39 -7.49 -1.30
CA THR A 29 -4.76 -8.50 -0.45
C THR A 29 -3.77 -7.81 0.48
N HIS A 30 -3.79 -8.16 1.77
CA HIS A 30 -2.78 -7.78 2.74
C HIS A 30 -1.77 -8.91 2.95
N TYR A 31 -0.51 -8.57 3.19
CA TYR A 31 0.44 -9.40 3.92
C TYR A 31 0.54 -8.86 5.35
N TYR A 32 -0.24 -9.45 6.24
CA TYR A 32 -0.50 -8.93 7.58
C TYR A 32 0.29 -9.69 8.63
N ASP A 33 1.15 -9.00 9.35
CA ASP A 33 1.88 -9.56 10.49
C ASP A 33 1.02 -9.50 11.76
N THR A 34 0.58 -10.66 12.21
CA THR A 34 -0.29 -10.83 13.37
C THR A 34 0.41 -10.55 14.70
N ALA A 35 1.74 -10.57 14.74
CA ALA A 35 2.52 -10.27 15.95
C ALA A 35 2.71 -8.76 16.15
N THR A 36 2.85 -8.00 15.07
CA THR A 36 3.02 -6.55 15.11
C THR A 36 1.75 -5.77 14.77
N TYR A 37 0.68 -6.47 14.41
CA TYR A 37 -0.61 -5.90 14.04
C TYR A 37 -0.52 -4.94 12.85
N THR A 38 0.35 -5.24 11.88
CA THR A 38 0.67 -4.34 10.78
C THR A 38 0.57 -5.06 9.44
N SER A 39 -0.09 -4.45 8.46
CA SER A 39 0.03 -4.86 7.07
C SER A 39 1.37 -4.38 6.53
N LEU A 40 2.27 -5.32 6.21
CA LEU A 40 3.59 -5.05 5.63
C LEU A 40 3.44 -4.52 4.21
N TRP A 41 2.47 -5.07 3.47
CA TRP A 41 2.02 -4.51 2.20
C TRP A 41 0.52 -4.79 1.97
N THR A 42 -0.05 -3.98 1.08
CA THR A 42 -1.42 -4.12 0.54
C THR A 42 -1.37 -3.98 -0.96
N ALA A 43 -1.78 -5.03 -1.68
CA ALA A 43 -1.74 -5.14 -3.13
C ALA A 43 -3.14 -5.05 -3.74
N TYR A 44 -3.32 -4.21 -4.76
CA TYR A 44 -4.62 -3.99 -5.37
C TYR A 44 -4.56 -3.46 -6.80
N PRO A 45 -5.50 -3.87 -7.69
CA PRO A 45 -5.69 -3.23 -8.97
C PRO A 45 -6.45 -1.91 -8.79
N LEU A 46 -6.18 -0.92 -9.62
CA LEU A 46 -6.89 0.36 -9.66
C LEU A 46 -7.24 0.72 -11.10
N SER A 47 -8.49 1.04 -11.35
CA SER A 47 -9.01 1.50 -12.65
C SER A 47 -10.23 2.40 -12.44
N ALA A 48 -10.73 3.02 -13.50
CA ALA A 48 -11.88 3.91 -13.43
C ALA A 48 -13.11 3.30 -12.75
N LYS A 49 -13.35 1.98 -12.92
CA LYS A 49 -14.52 1.30 -12.33
C LYS A 49 -14.54 1.31 -10.78
N HIS A 50 -13.37 1.44 -10.16
CA HIS A 50 -13.24 1.43 -8.69
C HIS A 50 -13.51 2.81 -8.07
N MET A 51 -13.40 3.86 -8.87
CA MET A 51 -13.51 5.25 -8.42
C MET A 51 -14.86 5.87 -8.79
N GLY A 52 -15.37 6.72 -7.92
CA GLY A 52 -16.66 7.38 -8.11
C GLY A 52 -16.84 8.54 -7.14
N SER A 53 -18.07 8.73 -6.66
CA SER A 53 -18.43 9.86 -5.81
C SER A 53 -19.19 9.44 -4.54
N ILE A 54 -19.11 8.18 -4.13
CA ILE A 54 -19.74 7.74 -2.88
C ILE A 54 -19.06 8.45 -1.72
N SER A 55 -19.87 9.07 -0.85
CA SER A 55 -19.38 9.79 0.32
C SER A 55 -18.57 8.90 1.25
N ARG A 56 -17.53 9.46 1.86
CA ARG A 56 -16.66 8.76 2.80
C ARG A 56 -17.44 8.31 4.03
N PRO A 57 -17.43 7.00 4.40
CA PRO A 57 -18.30 6.48 5.47
C PRO A 57 -17.75 6.75 6.88
N GLU A 58 -16.45 6.92 7.09
CA GLU A 58 -15.78 7.02 8.41
C GLU A 58 -16.09 5.86 9.39
N GLU A 59 -16.50 4.72 8.88
CA GLU A 59 -16.95 3.57 9.66
C GLU A 59 -15.83 2.52 9.80
N TRP A 60 -14.86 2.78 10.67
CA TRP A 60 -13.79 1.82 10.94
C TRP A 60 -14.31 0.57 11.65
N SER A 61 -13.83 -0.58 11.22
CA SER A 61 -14.24 -1.89 11.76
C SER A 61 -13.09 -2.89 11.73
N PHE A 62 -13.23 -3.95 12.52
CA PHE A 62 -12.33 -5.10 12.41
C PHE A 62 -12.51 -5.79 11.05
N ASN A 63 -11.40 -6.31 10.51
CA ASN A 63 -11.42 -7.17 9.35
C ASN A 63 -12.01 -8.53 9.74
N PRO A 64 -13.15 -8.95 9.15
CA PRO A 64 -13.82 -10.19 9.54
C PRO A 64 -13.05 -11.46 9.18
N ASN A 65 -12.03 -11.36 8.30
CA ASN A 65 -11.21 -12.50 7.88
C ASN A 65 -10.08 -12.82 8.88
N LEU A 66 -9.98 -12.07 9.97
CA LEU A 66 -8.99 -12.27 11.02
C LEU A 66 -9.63 -12.21 12.40
N SER A 67 -9.09 -12.97 13.36
CA SER A 67 -9.50 -12.82 14.76
C SER A 67 -9.25 -11.39 15.27
N THR A 68 -10.17 -10.84 16.05
CA THR A 68 -9.99 -9.53 16.70
C THR A 68 -8.80 -9.50 17.68
N SER A 69 -8.39 -10.67 18.20
CA SER A 69 -7.22 -10.79 19.08
C SER A 69 -5.90 -10.38 18.40
N VAL A 70 -5.81 -10.54 17.08
CA VAL A 70 -4.63 -10.17 16.27
C VAL A 70 -4.81 -8.85 15.53
N GLN A 71 -5.79 -8.05 15.90
CA GLN A 71 -6.04 -6.73 15.33
C GLN A 71 -6.03 -5.67 16.43
N VAL A 72 -5.67 -4.43 16.10
CA VAL A 72 -5.73 -3.30 17.03
C VAL A 72 -7.11 -2.65 16.96
N ASN A 73 -7.70 -2.32 18.09
CA ASN A 73 -8.99 -1.65 18.13
C ASN A 73 -8.85 -0.16 17.76
N LEU A 74 -9.00 0.13 16.50
CA LEU A 74 -9.04 1.48 15.93
C LEU A 74 -10.46 1.85 15.44
N CYS A 75 -11.49 1.10 15.83
CA CYS A 75 -12.84 1.28 15.29
C CYS A 75 -13.42 2.66 15.65
N ASN A 76 -13.45 3.02 16.91
CA ASN A 76 -14.08 4.26 17.36
C ASN A 76 -13.08 5.41 17.45
N ARG A 77 -11.87 5.16 17.93
CA ARG A 77 -10.85 6.17 18.18
C ARG A 77 -9.51 5.79 17.53
N SER A 78 -8.70 6.81 17.22
CA SER A 78 -7.37 6.67 16.63
C SER A 78 -6.30 6.35 17.69
N TYR A 79 -5.04 6.55 17.34
CA TYR A 79 -3.89 6.37 18.21
C TYR A 79 -3.87 7.34 19.40
N THR A 80 -3.15 7.00 20.46
CA THR A 80 -3.02 7.82 21.67
C THR A 80 -2.36 9.17 21.41
N ASN A 81 -1.41 9.22 20.50
CA ASN A 81 -0.74 10.44 20.02
C ASN A 81 -1.35 10.94 18.70
N SER A 82 -2.68 11.08 18.67
CA SER A 82 -3.47 11.47 17.48
C SER A 82 -3.16 12.86 16.92
N ASP A 83 -2.48 13.71 17.66
CA ASP A 83 -2.02 15.01 17.15
C ASP A 83 -0.90 14.83 16.11
N THR A 84 -0.17 13.73 16.18
CA THR A 84 0.90 13.37 15.24
C THR A 84 0.48 12.30 14.25
N TYR A 85 -0.15 11.21 14.75
CA TYR A 85 -0.45 10.04 13.93
C TYR A 85 -1.94 9.82 13.70
N VAL A 86 -2.28 9.61 12.43
CA VAL A 86 -3.63 9.23 11.99
C VAL A 86 -3.66 7.77 11.56
N ARG A 87 -4.86 7.22 11.39
CA ARG A 87 -5.09 5.93 10.73
C ARG A 87 -4.82 6.09 9.23
N GLY A 88 -3.54 5.99 8.82
CA GLY A 88 -3.12 6.14 7.43
C GLY A 88 -3.54 4.92 6.61
N HIS A 89 -4.37 5.12 5.59
CA HIS A 89 -4.80 4.04 4.70
C HIS A 89 -3.65 3.54 3.83
N LEU A 90 -3.56 2.21 3.63
CA LEU A 90 -2.66 1.62 2.65
C LEU A 90 -3.33 1.57 1.27
N ILE A 91 -4.58 1.11 1.18
CA ILE A 91 -5.44 1.39 0.03
C ILE A 91 -6.39 2.54 0.38
N PRO A 92 -6.31 3.70 -0.32
CA PRO A 92 -7.09 4.87 0.04
C PRO A 92 -8.58 4.69 -0.28
N ASN A 93 -9.44 5.29 0.54
CA ASN A 93 -10.88 5.33 0.33
C ASN A 93 -11.27 5.83 -1.08
N ALA A 94 -10.61 6.88 -1.57
CA ALA A 94 -10.89 7.47 -2.88
C ALA A 94 -10.58 6.51 -4.06
N SER A 95 -9.78 5.48 -3.83
CA SER A 95 -9.50 4.43 -4.82
C SER A 95 -10.58 3.34 -4.87
N ARG A 96 -11.63 3.44 -4.03
CA ARG A 96 -12.72 2.45 -3.92
C ARG A 96 -14.12 3.08 -3.81
N ASN A 97 -14.22 4.40 -3.88
CA ASN A 97 -15.49 5.12 -3.72
C ASN A 97 -16.45 5.05 -4.91
N GLY A 98 -16.19 4.20 -5.88
CA GLY A 98 -17.14 3.82 -6.95
C GLY A 98 -18.00 2.61 -6.57
N ILE A 99 -17.58 1.79 -5.60
CA ILE A 99 -18.29 0.56 -5.18
C ILE A 99 -18.38 0.54 -3.67
N LYS A 100 -19.60 0.71 -3.14
CA LYS A 100 -19.86 0.92 -1.69
C LYS A 100 -19.25 -0.16 -0.80
N GLU A 101 -19.38 -1.43 -1.16
CA GLU A 101 -18.85 -2.55 -0.39
C GLU A 101 -17.31 -2.52 -0.36
N MET A 102 -16.67 -2.29 -1.50
CA MET A 102 -15.21 -2.15 -1.58
C MET A 102 -14.71 -0.94 -0.79
N GLN A 103 -15.47 0.17 -0.82
CA GLN A 103 -15.16 1.37 -0.06
C GLN A 103 -15.19 1.11 1.45
N LEU A 104 -16.22 0.45 1.97
CA LEU A 104 -16.32 0.11 3.40
C LEU A 104 -15.14 -0.75 3.87
N GLN A 105 -14.68 -1.68 3.05
CA GLN A 105 -13.54 -2.53 3.36
C GLN A 105 -12.21 -1.75 3.45
N THR A 106 -12.10 -0.55 2.87
CA THR A 106 -10.91 0.29 3.07
C THR A 106 -10.80 0.81 4.51
N PHE A 107 -11.88 0.77 5.29
CA PHE A 107 -11.94 1.14 6.71
C PHE A 107 -11.73 -0.05 7.65
N TYR A 108 -11.30 -1.21 7.17
CA TYR A 108 -10.79 -2.24 8.06
C TYR A 108 -9.53 -1.75 8.78
N VAL A 109 -9.46 -1.96 10.10
CA VAL A 109 -8.32 -1.52 10.92
C VAL A 109 -6.99 -2.09 10.43
N THR A 110 -7.02 -3.24 9.76
CA THR A 110 -5.86 -3.87 9.13
C THR A 110 -5.35 -3.12 7.90
N ASN A 111 -6.17 -2.24 7.31
CA ASN A 111 -5.77 -1.36 6.19
C ASN A 111 -5.14 -0.05 6.67
N SER A 112 -4.77 0.06 7.92
CA SER A 112 -4.17 1.28 8.46
C SER A 112 -2.81 1.04 9.09
N ALA A 113 -1.95 2.06 9.00
CA ALA A 113 -0.71 2.16 9.74
C ALA A 113 -0.64 3.53 10.45
N PRO A 114 0.10 3.65 11.57
CA PRO A 114 0.37 4.95 12.15
C PRO A 114 1.09 5.84 11.14
N GLN A 115 0.47 6.92 10.71
CA GLN A 115 1.01 7.81 9.68
C GLN A 115 0.98 9.27 10.15
N ILE A 116 2.10 9.99 10.01
CA ILE A 116 2.18 11.42 10.33
C ILE A 116 1.11 12.15 9.52
N HIS A 117 0.25 12.91 10.21
CA HIS A 117 -0.86 13.60 9.55
C HIS A 117 -0.37 14.77 8.70
N THR A 118 0.33 15.70 9.37
CA THR A 118 0.74 16.98 8.78
C THR A 118 1.84 16.77 7.74
N ASN A 119 1.62 17.28 6.54
CA ASN A 119 2.60 17.32 5.44
C ASN A 119 3.12 15.95 4.95
N PHE A 120 2.71 14.83 5.60
CA PHE A 120 2.93 13.49 5.04
C PHE A 120 1.62 12.92 4.52
N ASN A 121 0.70 12.45 5.38
CA ASN A 121 -0.58 11.86 4.97
C ASN A 121 -1.43 12.88 4.18
N SER A 122 -1.64 14.08 4.73
CA SER A 122 -2.37 15.19 4.09
C SER A 122 -1.49 16.05 3.16
N GLY A 123 -0.32 15.58 2.79
CA GLY A 123 0.65 16.29 1.95
C GLY A 123 1.13 15.44 0.79
N ILE A 124 2.42 15.08 0.82
CA ILE A 124 3.09 14.38 -0.29
C ILE A 124 2.46 13.02 -0.62
N TRP A 125 2.01 12.27 0.40
CA TRP A 125 1.37 10.97 0.21
C TRP A 125 0.03 11.09 -0.51
N GLN A 126 -0.85 11.98 -0.04
CA GLN A 126 -2.13 12.25 -0.70
C GLN A 126 -1.95 12.76 -2.14
N THR A 127 -0.93 13.58 -2.40
CA THR A 127 -0.63 14.08 -3.74
C THR A 127 -0.22 12.95 -4.68
N LEU A 128 0.62 11.99 -4.21
CA LEU A 128 0.95 10.79 -4.96
C LEU A 128 -0.29 9.93 -5.23
N GLU A 129 -1.15 9.73 -4.23
CA GLU A 129 -2.39 8.95 -4.41
C GLU A 129 -3.31 9.57 -5.45
N ALA A 130 -3.47 10.89 -5.44
CA ALA A 130 -4.27 11.60 -6.44
C ALA A 130 -3.68 11.48 -7.85
N ALA A 131 -2.36 11.50 -7.99
CA ALA A 131 -1.69 11.29 -9.27
C ALA A 131 -1.92 9.87 -9.82
N LEU A 132 -1.79 8.84 -8.96
CA LEU A 132 -2.07 7.46 -9.35
C LEU A 132 -3.56 7.26 -9.72
N GLN A 133 -4.48 7.85 -8.98
CA GLN A 133 -5.90 7.84 -9.33
C GLN A 133 -6.17 8.53 -10.69
N SER A 134 -5.43 9.60 -11.01
CA SER A 134 -5.54 10.26 -12.30
C SER A 134 -5.10 9.36 -13.46
N VAL A 135 -4.00 8.64 -13.32
CA VAL A 135 -3.55 7.63 -14.29
C VAL A 135 -4.62 6.54 -14.46
N ALA A 136 -5.14 6.04 -13.35
CA ALA A 136 -6.11 4.95 -13.32
C ALA A 136 -7.49 5.28 -13.93
N LYS A 137 -7.78 6.54 -14.24
CA LYS A 137 -8.99 6.91 -14.98
C LYS A 137 -8.97 6.43 -16.44
N ASN A 138 -7.79 6.30 -17.02
CA ASN A 138 -7.62 5.97 -18.43
C ASN A 138 -7.18 4.53 -18.66
N GLU A 139 -6.60 3.89 -17.66
CA GLU A 139 -6.00 2.55 -17.76
C GLU A 139 -6.02 1.82 -16.43
N THR A 140 -5.84 0.52 -16.43
CA THR A 140 -5.68 -0.24 -15.19
C THR A 140 -4.22 -0.19 -14.76
N ILE A 141 -3.99 0.21 -13.52
CA ILE A 141 -2.68 0.10 -12.86
C ILE A 141 -2.76 -0.89 -11.70
N TYR A 142 -1.64 -1.49 -11.37
CA TYR A 142 -1.50 -2.44 -10.28
C TYR A 142 -0.57 -1.83 -9.24
N ILE A 143 -1.01 -1.78 -7.99
CA ILE A 143 -0.33 -1.05 -6.92
C ILE A 143 -0.06 -1.98 -5.74
N VAL A 144 1.16 -1.93 -5.21
CA VAL A 144 1.47 -2.42 -3.88
C VAL A 144 1.87 -1.21 -3.02
N THR A 145 1.14 -1.00 -1.94
CA THR A 145 1.50 -0.01 -0.91
C THR A 145 2.06 -0.74 0.29
N GLY A 146 3.21 -0.33 0.78
CA GLY A 146 3.80 -1.00 1.92
C GLY A 146 4.46 -0.06 2.92
N VAL A 147 4.86 -0.66 4.03
CA VAL A 147 5.61 -0.03 5.11
C VAL A 147 6.92 -0.78 5.34
N ALA A 148 7.95 -0.07 5.82
CA ALA A 148 9.17 -0.71 6.26
C ALA A 148 9.67 -0.06 7.56
N PHE A 149 10.27 -0.89 8.41
CA PHE A 149 10.85 -0.45 9.69
C PHE A 149 12.35 -0.19 9.58
N ALA A 150 13.01 -0.87 8.66
CA ALA A 150 14.40 -0.67 8.26
C ALA A 150 14.58 -1.17 6.82
N LYS A 151 15.59 -0.70 6.12
CA LYS A 151 16.08 -1.32 4.89
C LYS A 151 16.85 -2.59 5.23
N GLN A 152 17.00 -3.51 4.30
CA GLN A 152 17.87 -4.67 4.51
C GLN A 152 19.28 -4.21 4.91
N GLY A 153 19.81 -4.79 5.99
CA GLY A 153 21.13 -4.45 6.53
C GLY A 153 21.21 -3.13 7.31
N GLU A 154 20.12 -2.35 7.37
CA GLU A 154 20.05 -1.12 8.16
C GLU A 154 19.69 -1.42 9.61
N SER A 155 20.38 -0.77 10.55
CA SER A 155 19.99 -0.75 11.96
C SER A 155 19.21 0.55 12.25
N LYS A 156 17.90 0.44 12.48
CA LYS A 156 17.04 1.58 12.75
C LYS A 156 16.14 1.32 13.94
N THR A 157 16.00 2.31 14.81
CA THR A 157 15.12 2.24 15.98
C THR A 157 13.66 2.17 15.54
N ILE A 158 12.93 1.20 16.08
CA ILE A 158 11.48 1.09 15.90
C ILE A 158 10.81 1.72 17.12
N THR A 159 9.98 2.72 16.88
CA THR A 159 9.12 3.33 17.90
C THR A 159 7.71 2.76 17.81
N TYR A 160 6.91 2.95 18.86
CA TYR A 160 5.59 2.35 18.97
C TYR A 160 4.56 3.36 19.42
N THR A 161 3.32 3.15 19.02
CA THR A 161 2.13 3.80 19.54
C THR A 161 1.12 2.76 20.01
N THR A 162 0.04 3.19 20.67
CA THR A 162 -1.13 2.38 21.01
C THR A 162 -2.39 3.06 20.49
N ALA A 163 -3.46 2.31 20.29
CA ALA A 163 -4.78 2.91 20.06
C ALA A 163 -5.37 3.42 21.39
N LYS A 164 -6.26 4.43 21.33
CA LYS A 164 -6.96 4.95 22.53
C LYS A 164 -7.86 3.92 23.19
N ASP A 165 -8.32 2.92 22.45
CA ASP A 165 -9.23 1.87 22.90
C ASP A 165 -8.58 0.49 22.96
N ASP A 166 -7.22 0.44 22.96
CA ASP A 166 -6.47 -0.82 22.99
C ASP A 166 -5.15 -0.64 23.75
N THR A 167 -4.61 -1.73 24.26
CA THR A 167 -3.29 -1.77 24.92
C THR A 167 -2.18 -2.34 24.00
N LYS A 168 -2.56 -2.87 22.83
CA LYS A 168 -1.62 -3.41 21.86
C LYS A 168 -0.69 -2.32 21.32
N ARG A 169 0.59 -2.62 21.29
CA ARG A 169 1.62 -1.71 20.77
C ARG A 169 1.78 -1.93 19.27
N VAL A 170 1.58 -0.88 18.50
CA VAL A 170 1.74 -0.89 17.04
C VAL A 170 3.06 -0.21 16.70
N PRO A 171 3.95 -0.84 15.91
CA PRO A 171 5.17 -0.19 15.47
C PRO A 171 4.84 0.95 14.50
N ILE A 172 5.54 2.06 14.65
CA ILE A 172 5.45 3.20 13.74
C ILE A 172 6.44 2.96 12.61
N PRO A 173 5.98 2.86 11.35
CA PRO A 173 6.89 2.65 10.23
C PRO A 173 7.90 3.78 10.10
N ASN A 174 9.16 3.43 9.79
CA ASN A 174 10.19 4.40 9.45
C ASN A 174 10.12 4.82 7.97
N TYR A 175 9.48 3.99 7.14
CA TYR A 175 9.34 4.20 5.71
C TYR A 175 7.95 3.80 5.22
N PHE A 176 7.49 4.49 4.19
CA PHE A 176 6.34 4.10 3.38
C PHE A 176 6.77 4.03 1.92
N TYR A 177 6.22 3.06 1.19
CA TYR A 177 6.50 2.92 -0.23
C TYR A 177 5.26 2.57 -1.05
N LYS A 178 5.32 2.85 -2.34
CA LYS A 178 4.42 2.28 -3.34
C LYS A 178 5.25 1.75 -4.50
N VAL A 179 4.88 0.59 -5.01
CA VAL A 179 5.32 0.10 -6.32
C VAL A 179 4.11 0.02 -7.24
N VAL A 180 4.26 0.43 -8.47
CA VAL A 180 3.17 0.58 -9.43
C VAL A 180 3.57 -0.04 -10.75
N LEU A 181 2.65 -0.80 -11.34
CA LEU A 181 2.82 -1.50 -12.61
C LEU A 181 1.73 -1.11 -13.59
N LYS A 182 2.12 -0.91 -14.84
CA LYS A 182 1.28 -0.94 -16.04
C LYS A 182 1.70 -2.10 -16.93
N VAL A 183 0.76 -2.66 -17.68
CA VAL A 183 1.05 -3.71 -18.65
C VAL A 183 0.37 -3.41 -19.97
N ALA A 184 1.06 -3.71 -21.07
CA ALA A 184 0.44 -3.83 -22.38
C ALA A 184 0.24 -5.32 -22.71
N THR A 185 -0.90 -5.63 -23.29
CA THR A 185 -1.25 -7.01 -23.70
C THR A 185 -1.57 -7.06 -25.18
N ASN A 186 -1.28 -8.19 -25.80
CA ASN A 186 -1.73 -8.46 -27.17
C ASN A 186 -3.24 -8.80 -27.19
N SER A 187 -3.78 -9.06 -28.39
CA SER A 187 -5.19 -9.41 -28.60
C SER A 187 -5.64 -10.71 -27.91
N SER A 188 -4.69 -11.55 -27.50
CA SER A 188 -4.94 -12.80 -26.73
C SER A 188 -4.82 -12.58 -25.21
N GLY A 189 -4.59 -11.36 -24.74
CA GLY A 189 -4.45 -11.04 -23.31
C GLY A 189 -3.08 -11.39 -22.71
N VAL A 190 -2.11 -11.76 -23.54
CA VAL A 190 -0.73 -12.05 -23.09
C VAL A 190 0.03 -10.74 -22.91
N VAL A 191 0.72 -10.58 -21.77
CA VAL A 191 1.57 -9.41 -21.49
C VAL A 191 2.74 -9.40 -22.47
N THR A 192 2.91 -8.28 -23.16
CA THR A 192 3.98 -8.06 -24.15
C THR A 192 5.03 -7.06 -23.72
N SER A 193 4.64 -6.12 -22.86
CA SER A 193 5.52 -5.16 -22.24
C SER A 193 4.91 -4.65 -20.92
N ALA A 194 5.75 -4.09 -20.07
CA ALA A 194 5.35 -3.50 -18.81
C ALA A 194 6.17 -2.24 -18.52
N SER A 195 5.63 -1.38 -17.67
CA SER A 195 6.36 -0.27 -17.07
C SER A 195 6.06 -0.23 -15.58
N THR A 196 7.09 -0.08 -14.77
CA THR A 196 6.97 0.04 -13.32
C THR A 196 7.57 1.36 -12.83
N VAL A 197 7.22 1.76 -11.63
CA VAL A 197 7.88 2.81 -10.88
C VAL A 197 7.68 2.56 -9.39
N GLY A 198 8.73 2.77 -8.62
CA GLY A 198 8.70 2.77 -7.17
C GLY A 198 8.68 4.18 -6.61
N PHE A 199 8.14 4.34 -5.40
CA PHE A 199 8.24 5.55 -4.60
C PHE A 199 8.60 5.16 -3.18
N TRP A 200 9.62 5.81 -2.62
CA TRP A 200 10.10 5.53 -1.27
C TRP A 200 10.20 6.80 -0.45
N PHE A 201 9.56 6.82 0.71
CA PHE A 201 9.51 7.97 1.59
C PHE A 201 9.99 7.61 2.99
N GLU A 202 10.90 8.41 3.56
CA GLU A 202 11.06 8.43 5.00
C GLU A 202 9.78 8.92 5.66
N HIS A 203 9.41 8.33 6.78
CA HIS A 203 8.21 8.73 7.51
C HIS A 203 8.46 10.01 8.32
N LYS A 204 8.34 11.15 7.66
CA LYS A 204 8.55 12.49 8.23
C LYS A 204 7.64 13.50 7.53
N GLU A 205 7.58 14.71 8.04
CA GLU A 205 6.95 15.83 7.34
C GLU A 205 7.81 16.26 6.14
N TYR A 206 7.13 16.70 5.08
CA TYR A 206 7.75 17.20 3.86
C TYR A 206 7.34 18.66 3.63
N SER A 207 8.30 19.52 3.30
CA SER A 207 8.07 20.93 3.03
C SER A 207 7.35 21.20 1.69
N ASN A 208 7.29 20.20 0.81
CA ASN A 208 6.60 20.28 -0.48
C ASN A 208 5.97 18.92 -0.82
N SER A 209 5.09 18.92 -1.83
CA SER A 209 4.39 17.73 -2.30
C SER A 209 4.93 17.16 -3.61
N THR A 210 6.20 17.43 -3.95
CA THR A 210 6.84 16.98 -5.20
C THR A 210 7.22 15.49 -5.09
N TYR A 211 6.23 14.61 -5.14
CA TYR A 211 6.40 13.16 -4.99
C TYR A 211 7.30 12.55 -6.07
N SER A 212 7.34 13.11 -7.28
CA SER A 212 8.13 12.58 -8.39
C SER A 212 9.64 12.59 -8.13
N SER A 213 10.12 13.44 -7.22
CA SER A 213 11.52 13.46 -6.78
C SER A 213 11.89 12.25 -5.91
N TYR A 214 10.91 11.45 -5.47
CA TYR A 214 11.08 10.24 -4.68
C TYR A 214 10.80 8.97 -5.49
N ALA A 215 10.69 9.12 -6.81
CA ALA A 215 10.60 7.99 -7.73
C ALA A 215 11.94 7.26 -7.79
N ILE A 216 11.89 5.94 -7.69
CA ILE A 216 13.04 5.02 -7.76
C ILE A 216 12.63 3.76 -8.52
N SER A 217 13.58 2.89 -8.81
CA SER A 217 13.27 1.59 -9.43
C SER A 217 12.60 0.63 -8.43
N VAL A 218 11.84 -0.32 -8.96
CA VAL A 218 11.25 -1.40 -8.15
C VAL A 218 12.35 -2.27 -7.59
N ASP A 219 13.37 -2.66 -8.40
CA ASP A 219 14.59 -3.37 -7.96
C ASP A 219 15.19 -2.77 -6.66
N GLN A 220 15.22 -1.43 -6.57
CA GLN A 220 15.78 -0.78 -5.38
C GLN A 220 14.91 -0.99 -4.15
N ILE A 221 13.57 -0.99 -4.31
CA ILE A 221 12.64 -1.25 -3.18
C ILE A 221 12.74 -2.72 -2.77
N GLU A 222 12.88 -3.63 -3.72
CA GLU A 222 13.11 -5.06 -3.46
C GLU A 222 14.39 -5.28 -2.68
N ALA A 223 15.49 -4.67 -3.10
CA ALA A 223 16.76 -4.72 -2.39
C ALA A 223 16.65 -4.19 -0.94
N TRP A 224 15.76 -3.20 -0.69
CA TRP A 224 15.58 -2.65 0.65
C TRP A 224 14.58 -3.41 1.52
N THR A 225 13.57 -4.05 0.91
CA THR A 225 12.49 -4.73 1.64
C THR A 225 12.66 -6.25 1.69
N GLY A 226 13.34 -6.82 0.68
CA GLY A 226 13.44 -8.25 0.45
C GLY A 226 12.14 -8.88 -0.04
N PHE A 227 11.16 -8.08 -0.47
CA PHE A 227 10.01 -8.57 -1.23
C PHE A 227 10.37 -8.59 -2.72
N ASP A 228 9.78 -9.50 -3.45
CA ASP A 228 9.86 -9.64 -4.90
C ASP A 228 8.49 -9.23 -5.45
N PHE A 229 8.44 -8.14 -6.21
CA PHE A 229 7.22 -7.57 -6.74
C PHE A 229 7.00 -8.01 -8.18
N PHE A 230 5.73 -8.22 -8.54
CA PHE A 230 5.30 -8.57 -9.90
C PHE A 230 5.83 -9.89 -10.49
N PRO A 231 6.09 -10.94 -9.68
CA PRO A 231 6.66 -12.22 -10.12
C PRO A 231 5.81 -12.99 -11.14
N ASN A 232 4.64 -12.49 -11.48
CA ASN A 232 3.75 -13.06 -12.48
C ASN A 232 3.94 -12.43 -13.88
N LEU A 233 4.87 -11.50 -14.04
CA LEU A 233 5.30 -11.02 -15.35
C LEU A 233 6.23 -12.07 -16.01
N PRO A 234 6.29 -12.14 -17.34
CA PRO A 234 7.37 -12.88 -17.99
C PRO A 234 8.74 -12.31 -17.59
N ASP A 235 9.70 -13.13 -17.18
CA ASP A 235 11.00 -12.73 -16.61
C ASP A 235 11.69 -11.59 -17.40
N THR A 236 11.69 -11.69 -18.74
CA THR A 236 12.31 -10.66 -19.60
C THR A 236 11.57 -9.32 -19.59
N VAL A 237 10.26 -9.34 -19.36
CA VAL A 237 9.42 -8.14 -19.25
C VAL A 237 9.58 -7.51 -17.87
N GLU A 238 9.59 -8.33 -16.83
CA GLU A 238 9.78 -7.95 -15.44
C GLU A 238 11.13 -7.24 -15.27
N GLN A 239 12.23 -7.91 -15.60
CA GLN A 239 13.58 -7.38 -15.50
C GLN A 239 13.76 -6.04 -16.25
N ALA A 240 13.17 -5.91 -17.45
CA ALA A 240 13.23 -4.68 -18.21
C ALA A 240 12.41 -3.54 -17.58
N ALA A 241 11.28 -3.85 -16.95
CA ALA A 241 10.37 -2.87 -16.37
C ALA A 241 10.87 -2.33 -15.02
N GLU A 242 11.45 -3.17 -14.17
CA GLU A 242 11.76 -2.87 -12.77
C GLU A 242 12.97 -1.96 -12.58
N THR A 243 13.81 -1.83 -13.59
CA THR A 243 14.93 -0.88 -13.60
C THR A 243 14.52 0.58 -13.78
N ASN A 244 13.27 0.86 -14.22
CA ASN A 244 12.78 2.22 -14.40
C ASN A 244 12.65 2.96 -13.06
N SER A 245 13.23 4.15 -12.99
CA SER A 245 13.18 5.02 -11.81
C SER A 245 12.52 6.37 -12.06
N LEU A 246 11.92 6.58 -13.23
CA LEU A 246 11.37 7.87 -13.62
C LEU A 246 9.85 7.82 -13.74
N TRP A 247 9.19 8.70 -12.99
CA TRP A 247 7.75 8.88 -13.06
C TRP A 247 7.26 9.26 -14.48
N THR A 248 8.01 10.11 -15.19
CA THR A 248 7.67 10.52 -16.56
C THR A 248 7.71 9.36 -17.54
N THR A 249 8.65 8.42 -17.40
CA THR A 249 8.71 7.22 -18.24
C THR A 249 7.48 6.35 -17.97
N PHE A 250 7.12 6.15 -16.71
CA PHE A 250 5.92 5.41 -16.33
C PHE A 250 4.64 6.05 -16.87
N GLN A 251 4.51 7.38 -16.80
CA GLN A 251 3.32 8.08 -17.29
C GLN A 251 3.14 7.96 -18.81
N ASN A 252 4.25 7.93 -19.55
CA ASN A 252 4.26 7.91 -21.02
C ASN A 252 4.22 6.50 -21.63
N PHE A 253 4.20 5.44 -20.82
CA PHE A 253 4.02 4.07 -21.25
C PHE A 253 2.54 3.82 -21.63
#